data_18824229ffb0b6287c61d6b87c7bde4c
#
_entry.id   18824229ffb0b6287c61d6b87c7bde4c
#
_cell.length_a   1.000
_cell.length_b   1.000
_cell.length_c   1.000
_cell.angle_alpha   90.00
_cell.angle_beta   90.00
_cell.angle_gamma   90.00
#
_symmetry.space_group_name_H-M   'P 1'
#
loop_
_entity.id
_entity.type
_entity.pdbx_description
1 polymer ?
#
loop_
_entity_poly.entity_id
_entity_poly.type
_entity_poly.pdbx_seq_one_letter_code
_entity_poly.pdbx_strand_id
1 'polypeptide(L)'
;MIDLSASKDVVIGSRYVAGGGSRNCTWKRIWLSKIANFTARTLLGLKARDTTAGFRLYHHRVLQSIPLDQIFSSGYSFLVEMLFMCQRRGWEIGEVPIIFEDRRKGTTKISRNEVFKAQYTVFRLFLRRIFRREPVRAIPSDSP
;
A
#
# COMPACT_ATOMS: atom_id res chain seq x y z
N MET A 1 10.30 8.49 -9.82
CA MET A 1 9.67 7.14 -9.79
C MET A 1 10.18 6.25 -10.92
N ILE A 2 10.26 6.77 -12.14
CA ILE A 2 10.74 6.01 -13.30
C ILE A 2 12.17 5.49 -13.05
N ASP A 3 13.09 6.33 -12.60
CA ASP A 3 14.47 5.91 -12.33
C ASP A 3 14.56 4.77 -11.28
N LEU A 4 13.70 4.81 -10.25
CA LEU A 4 13.67 3.76 -9.23
C LEU A 4 13.00 2.48 -9.74
N SER A 5 12.10 2.56 -10.74
CA SER A 5 11.47 1.39 -11.32
C SER A 5 12.43 0.51 -12.14
N ALA A 6 13.61 1.01 -12.48
CA ALA A 6 14.67 0.19 -13.08
C ALA A 6 15.24 -0.85 -12.08
N SER A 7 15.12 -0.58 -10.77
CA SER A 7 15.67 -1.44 -9.71
C SER A 7 14.62 -1.99 -8.74
N LYS A 8 13.36 -1.55 -8.84
CA LYS A 8 12.26 -1.93 -7.95
C LYS A 8 11.01 -2.30 -8.74
N ASP A 9 10.37 -3.37 -8.33
CA ASP A 9 9.18 -3.90 -8.99
C ASP A 9 7.92 -3.07 -8.71
N VAL A 10 7.86 -2.46 -7.54
CA VAL A 10 6.78 -1.56 -7.09
C VAL A 10 7.39 -0.29 -6.54
N VAL A 11 6.96 0.86 -7.02
CA VAL A 11 7.40 2.17 -6.52
C VAL A 11 6.21 2.95 -5.99
N ILE A 12 6.32 3.42 -4.74
CA ILE A 12 5.28 4.17 -4.04
C ILE A 12 5.71 5.63 -3.89
N GLY A 13 4.86 6.56 -4.28
CA GLY A 13 5.00 7.96 -3.89
C GLY A 13 4.59 8.12 -2.43
N SER A 14 5.57 8.27 -1.55
CA SER A 14 5.40 8.23 -0.10
C SER A 14 5.46 9.62 0.54
N ARG A 15 4.54 9.88 1.45
CA ARG A 15 4.50 11.10 2.28
C ARG A 15 5.39 10.99 3.52
N TYR A 16 5.86 9.78 3.85
CA TYR A 16 6.49 9.44 5.12
C TYR A 16 7.97 9.06 5.01
N VAL A 17 8.56 9.21 3.84
CA VAL A 17 10.01 9.15 3.64
C VAL A 17 10.63 10.54 3.69
N ALA A 18 11.94 10.63 3.85
CA ALA A 18 12.67 11.92 3.87
C ALA A 18 12.36 12.71 2.60
N GLY A 19 11.99 13.97 2.75
CA GLY A 19 11.54 14.85 1.65
C GLY A 19 10.07 14.72 1.26
N GLY A 20 9.35 13.75 1.81
CA GLY A 20 7.90 13.60 1.62
C GLY A 20 7.09 14.43 2.62
N GLY A 21 5.81 14.66 2.31
CA GLY A 21 4.93 15.40 3.21
C GLY A 21 3.51 15.56 2.73
N SER A 22 2.71 16.28 3.51
CA SER A 22 1.33 16.65 3.19
C SER A 22 1.13 18.13 3.39
N ARG A 23 0.52 18.81 2.42
CA ARG A 23 0.14 20.23 2.48
C ARG A 23 -1.37 20.38 2.47
N ASN A 24 -1.86 21.43 3.11
CA ASN A 24 -3.31 21.76 3.18
C ASN A 24 -4.20 20.63 3.75
N CYS A 25 -3.61 19.71 4.51
CA CYS A 25 -4.33 18.62 5.16
C CYS A 25 -4.70 18.97 6.59
N THR A 26 -5.91 18.62 7.00
CA THR A 26 -6.34 18.74 8.40
C THR A 26 -5.49 17.84 9.29
N TRP A 27 -5.07 18.32 10.46
CA TRP A 27 -4.27 17.53 11.40
C TRP A 27 -4.92 16.20 11.78
N LYS A 28 -6.25 16.15 11.90
CA LYS A 28 -7.02 14.91 12.15
C LYS A 28 -6.79 13.86 11.04
N ARG A 29 -6.74 14.29 9.79
CA ARG A 29 -6.51 13.42 8.64
C ARG A 29 -5.08 12.88 8.62
N ILE A 30 -4.12 13.72 8.99
CA ILE A 30 -2.71 13.31 9.09
C ILE A 30 -2.54 12.25 10.17
N TRP A 31 -3.12 12.46 11.35
CA TRP A 31 -3.07 11.51 12.45
C TRP A 31 -3.76 10.19 12.11
N LEU A 32 -4.95 10.25 11.53
CA LEU A 32 -5.68 9.04 11.08
C LEU A 32 -4.85 8.23 10.09
N SER A 33 -4.23 8.91 9.11
CA SER A 33 -3.35 8.25 8.13
C SER A 33 -2.11 7.65 8.80
N LYS A 34 -1.49 8.32 9.76
CA LYS A 34 -0.34 7.78 10.51
C LYS A 34 -0.73 6.54 11.32
N ILE A 35 -1.86 6.58 12.01
CA ILE A 35 -2.37 5.43 12.78
C ILE A 35 -2.66 4.26 11.85
N ALA A 36 -3.36 4.48 10.73
CA ALA A 36 -3.67 3.45 9.76
C ALA A 36 -2.40 2.81 9.17
N ASN A 37 -1.39 3.63 8.84
CA ASN A 37 -0.09 3.14 8.37
C ASN A 37 0.65 2.34 9.44
N PHE A 38 0.68 2.84 10.67
CA PHE A 38 1.32 2.15 11.78
C PHE A 38 0.67 0.78 12.02
N THR A 39 -0.67 0.73 12.10
CA THR A 39 -1.42 -0.51 12.31
C THR A 39 -1.17 -1.52 11.18
N ALA A 40 -1.30 -1.09 9.91
CA ALA A 40 -1.08 -1.96 8.77
C ALA A 40 0.37 -2.50 8.75
N ARG A 41 1.36 -1.64 8.98
CA ARG A 41 2.77 -2.04 9.01
C ARG A 41 3.06 -3.05 10.11
N THR A 42 2.58 -2.78 11.33
CA THR A 42 2.85 -3.65 12.50
C THR A 42 2.15 -5.00 12.36
N LEU A 43 0.86 -5.01 12.04
CA LEU A 43 0.09 -6.25 11.95
C LEU A 43 0.48 -7.09 10.72
N LEU A 44 0.66 -6.46 9.57
CA LEU A 44 0.97 -7.17 8.33
C LEU A 44 2.47 -7.32 8.08
N GLY A 45 3.33 -6.64 8.85
CA GLY A 45 4.78 -6.65 8.68
C GLY A 45 5.21 -5.96 7.38
N LEU A 46 4.50 -4.91 6.96
CA LEU A 46 4.81 -4.20 5.73
C LEU A 46 6.06 -3.33 5.89
N LYS A 47 6.95 -3.40 4.91
CA LYS A 47 8.20 -2.63 4.90
C LYS A 47 7.98 -1.18 4.48
N ALA A 48 7.05 -0.94 3.54
CA ALA A 48 6.73 0.41 3.07
C ALA A 48 6.23 1.31 4.19
N ARG A 49 6.65 2.57 4.20
CA ARG A 49 6.24 3.58 5.20
C ARG A 49 4.87 4.15 4.91
N ASP A 50 4.49 4.27 3.61
CA ASP A 50 3.18 4.76 3.20
C ASP A 50 2.35 3.68 2.52
N THR A 51 1.63 2.91 3.34
CA THR A 51 0.79 1.81 2.86
C THR A 51 -0.52 2.27 2.23
N THR A 52 -0.90 3.54 2.45
CA THR A 52 -2.17 4.13 2.01
C THR A 52 -2.01 5.09 0.83
N ALA A 53 -0.78 5.34 0.37
CA ALA A 53 -0.55 6.17 -0.81
C ALA A 53 -1.12 5.50 -2.06
N GLY A 54 -1.90 6.26 -2.83
CA GLY A 54 -2.50 5.79 -4.10
C GLY A 54 -1.60 6.02 -5.32
N PHE A 55 -0.60 6.88 -5.21
CA PHE A 55 0.33 7.14 -6.31
C PHE A 55 1.41 6.07 -6.35
N ARG A 56 1.22 5.08 -7.23
CA ARG A 56 2.08 3.90 -7.33
C ARG A 56 2.39 3.54 -8.77
N LEU A 57 3.56 2.98 -8.97
CA LEU A 57 3.97 2.35 -10.22
C LEU A 57 4.21 0.87 -9.94
N TYR A 58 3.65 0.02 -10.79
CA TYR A 58 3.86 -1.42 -10.75
C TYR A 58 4.49 -1.87 -12.05
N HIS A 59 5.50 -2.70 -11.98
CA HIS A 59 5.97 -3.40 -13.17
C HIS A 59 4.88 -4.37 -13.65
N HIS A 60 4.69 -4.53 -14.96
CA HIS A 60 3.59 -5.34 -15.52
C HIS A 60 3.60 -6.78 -14.99
N ARG A 61 4.79 -7.39 -14.83
CA ARG A 61 4.97 -8.74 -14.27
C ARG A 61 4.41 -8.87 -12.85
N VAL A 62 4.45 -7.81 -12.05
CA VAL A 62 3.84 -7.80 -10.71
C VAL A 62 2.34 -7.96 -10.82
N LEU A 63 1.69 -7.19 -11.69
CA LEU A 63 0.24 -7.23 -11.87
C LEU A 63 -0.23 -8.59 -12.43
N GLN A 64 0.53 -9.18 -13.35
CA GLN A 64 0.24 -10.51 -13.88
C GLN A 64 0.36 -11.60 -12.82
N SER A 65 1.24 -11.42 -11.83
CA SER A 65 1.46 -12.40 -10.76
C SER A 65 0.36 -12.38 -9.69
N ILE A 66 -0.40 -11.29 -9.59
CA ILE A 66 -1.40 -11.11 -8.53
C ILE A 66 -2.79 -11.45 -9.08
N PRO A 67 -3.53 -12.35 -8.43
CA PRO A 67 -4.90 -12.65 -8.81
C PRO A 67 -5.80 -11.49 -8.39
N LEU A 68 -5.96 -10.49 -9.27
CA LEU A 68 -6.72 -9.27 -9.01
C LEU A 68 -8.20 -9.53 -8.73
N ASP A 69 -8.73 -10.61 -9.29
CA ASP A 69 -10.09 -11.13 -9.07
C ASP A 69 -10.34 -11.61 -7.63
N GLN A 70 -9.27 -11.96 -6.90
CA GLN A 70 -9.34 -12.39 -5.50
C GLN A 70 -9.16 -11.25 -4.49
N ILE A 71 -9.04 -10.02 -4.95
CA ILE A 71 -8.97 -8.85 -4.08
C ILE A 71 -10.38 -8.41 -3.73
N PHE A 72 -10.73 -8.52 -2.44
CA PHE A 72 -12.07 -8.19 -1.95
C PHE A 72 -12.20 -6.74 -1.47
N SER A 73 -11.08 -6.05 -1.25
CA SER A 73 -11.09 -4.71 -0.69
C SER A 73 -11.26 -3.63 -1.76
N SER A 74 -11.77 -2.49 -1.35
CA SER A 74 -11.93 -1.28 -2.18
C SER A 74 -11.30 -0.07 -1.52
N GLY A 75 -11.06 0.99 -2.28
CA GLY A 75 -10.51 2.24 -1.76
C GLY A 75 -9.14 2.07 -1.08
N TYR A 76 -8.97 2.62 0.10
CA TYR A 76 -7.69 2.55 0.84
C TYR A 76 -7.31 1.12 1.25
N SER A 77 -8.30 0.28 1.52
CA SER A 77 -8.07 -1.12 1.88
C SER A 77 -7.45 -1.92 0.74
N PHE A 78 -7.87 -1.63 -0.49
CA PHE A 78 -7.28 -2.20 -1.71
C PHE A 78 -5.77 -1.93 -1.79
N LEU A 79 -5.35 -0.70 -1.48
CA LEU A 79 -3.94 -0.32 -1.53
C LEU A 79 -3.10 -1.12 -0.53
N VAL A 80 -3.63 -1.36 0.66
CA VAL A 80 -2.97 -2.17 1.69
C VAL A 80 -2.92 -3.64 1.28
N GLU A 81 -4.01 -4.20 0.76
CA GLU A 81 -4.09 -5.59 0.33
C GLU A 81 -3.13 -5.87 -0.84
N MET A 82 -3.10 -5.00 -1.85
CA MET A 82 -2.16 -5.09 -2.97
C MET A 82 -0.70 -5.10 -2.49
N LEU A 83 -0.35 -4.17 -1.60
CA LEU A 83 1.00 -4.08 -1.06
C LEU A 83 1.39 -5.34 -0.27
N PHE A 84 0.46 -5.86 0.53
CA PHE A 84 0.64 -7.11 1.26
C PHE A 84 0.89 -8.29 0.31
N MET A 85 0.12 -8.40 -0.78
CA MET A 85 0.28 -9.45 -1.77
C MET A 85 1.61 -9.34 -2.53
N CYS A 86 2.02 -8.11 -2.90
CA CYS A 86 3.33 -7.86 -3.52
C CYS A 86 4.45 -8.32 -2.60
N GLN A 87 4.45 -7.87 -1.35
CA GLN A 87 5.50 -8.21 -0.39
C GLN A 87 5.56 -9.72 -0.09
N ARG A 88 4.40 -10.38 0.01
CA ARG A 88 4.31 -11.83 0.24
C ARG A 88 4.88 -12.65 -0.93
N ARG A 89 4.82 -12.11 -2.15
CA ARG A 89 5.42 -12.73 -3.34
C ARG A 89 6.89 -12.42 -3.54
N GLY A 90 7.49 -11.65 -2.63
CA GLY A 90 8.90 -11.31 -2.70
C GLY A 90 9.24 -10.14 -3.62
N TRP A 91 8.23 -9.43 -4.16
CA TRP A 91 8.47 -8.27 -5.03
C TRP A 91 9.17 -7.14 -4.26
N GLU A 92 10.15 -6.52 -4.90
CA GLU A 92 10.87 -5.41 -4.32
C GLU A 92 10.08 -4.11 -4.38
N ILE A 93 9.90 -3.51 -3.19
CA ILE A 93 9.12 -2.29 -3.02
C ILE A 93 10.06 -1.14 -2.68
N GLY A 94 9.99 -0.07 -3.48
CA GLY A 94 10.71 1.18 -3.25
C GLY A 94 9.74 2.33 -2.95
N GLU A 95 10.26 3.37 -2.28
CA GLU A 95 9.49 4.58 -1.98
C GLU A 95 10.26 5.81 -2.46
N VAL A 96 9.55 6.75 -3.08
CA VAL A 96 10.07 8.08 -3.43
C VAL A 96 9.27 9.15 -2.71
N PRO A 97 9.90 10.26 -2.29
CA PRO A 97 9.17 11.33 -1.63
C PRO A 97 8.17 12.00 -2.57
N ILE A 98 6.98 12.27 -2.05
CA ILE A 98 5.99 13.14 -2.70
C ILE A 98 5.42 14.13 -1.69
N ILE A 99 5.03 15.30 -2.17
CA ILE A 99 4.24 16.26 -1.42
C ILE A 99 2.78 16.04 -1.84
N PHE A 100 1.99 15.51 -0.93
CA PHE A 100 0.55 15.35 -1.14
C PHE A 100 -0.16 16.66 -0.82
N GLU A 101 -0.87 17.22 -1.78
CA GLU A 101 -1.69 18.40 -1.57
C GLU A 101 -3.17 18.01 -1.58
N ASP A 102 -3.89 18.38 -0.50
CA ASP A 102 -5.32 18.11 -0.43
C ASP A 102 -6.10 19.06 -1.34
N ARG A 103 -7.09 18.52 -2.05
CA ARG A 103 -7.90 19.30 -2.98
C ARG A 103 -8.69 20.37 -2.22
N ARG A 104 -8.57 21.62 -2.65
CA ARG A 104 -9.31 22.76 -2.05
C ARG A 104 -10.82 22.69 -2.28
N LYS A 105 -11.30 21.93 -3.27
CA LYS A 105 -12.72 21.74 -3.59
C LYS A 105 -13.05 20.26 -3.65
N GLY A 106 -13.94 19.84 -2.77
CA GLY A 106 -14.46 18.48 -2.70
C GLY A 106 -14.43 17.94 -1.26
N THR A 107 -15.60 17.76 -0.66
CA THR A 107 -15.73 17.14 0.64
C THR A 107 -15.47 15.64 0.52
N THR A 108 -14.20 15.23 0.45
CA THR A 108 -13.87 13.83 0.65
C THR A 108 -14.05 13.54 2.15
N LYS A 109 -15.28 13.29 2.54
CA LYS A 109 -15.57 12.73 3.86
C LYS A 109 -14.97 11.33 3.87
N ILE A 110 -13.85 11.15 4.57
CA ILE A 110 -13.44 9.80 4.97
C ILE A 110 -14.58 9.30 5.84
N SER A 111 -15.46 8.50 5.27
CA SER A 111 -16.59 7.93 5.98
C SER A 111 -16.06 7.05 7.10
N ARG A 112 -16.70 7.08 8.26
CA ARG A 112 -16.42 6.13 9.35
C ARG A 112 -16.44 4.69 8.82
N ASN A 113 -17.33 4.39 7.88
CA ASN A 113 -17.41 3.08 7.22
C ASN A 113 -16.14 2.71 6.45
N GLU A 114 -15.44 3.66 5.84
CA GLU A 114 -14.16 3.36 5.16
C GLU A 114 -13.05 3.02 6.16
N VAL A 115 -13.04 3.69 7.32
CA VAL A 115 -12.09 3.37 8.40
C VAL A 115 -12.36 1.97 8.94
N PHE A 116 -13.63 1.62 9.19
CA PHE A 116 -13.99 0.27 9.64
C PHE A 116 -13.66 -0.81 8.60
N LYS A 117 -13.94 -0.55 7.33
CA LYS A 117 -13.57 -1.47 6.23
C LYS A 117 -12.06 -1.69 6.16
N ALA A 118 -11.27 -0.61 6.33
CA ALA A 118 -9.82 -0.70 6.34
C ALA A 118 -9.31 -1.53 7.52
N GLN A 119 -9.84 -1.32 8.72
CA GLN A 119 -9.47 -2.10 9.91
C GLN A 119 -9.87 -3.57 9.76
N TYR A 120 -11.06 -3.84 9.27
CA TYR A 120 -11.51 -5.22 8.97
C TYR A 120 -10.58 -5.92 7.97
N THR A 121 -10.20 -5.22 6.90
CA THR A 121 -9.27 -5.78 5.90
C THR A 121 -7.92 -6.09 6.52
N VAL A 122 -7.35 -5.16 7.30
CA VAL A 122 -6.07 -5.37 7.98
C VAL A 122 -6.15 -6.58 8.92
N PHE A 123 -7.23 -6.70 9.69
CA PHE A 123 -7.43 -7.83 10.60
C PHE A 123 -7.58 -9.16 9.85
N ARG A 124 -8.37 -9.19 8.77
CA ARG A 124 -8.51 -10.36 7.91
C ARG A 124 -7.18 -10.81 7.30
N LEU A 125 -6.39 -9.86 6.80
CA LEU A 125 -5.06 -10.15 6.24
C LEU A 125 -4.07 -10.59 7.31
N PHE A 126 -4.19 -10.07 8.53
CA PHE A 126 -3.40 -10.52 9.67
C PHE A 126 -3.68 -11.97 10.02
N LEU A 127 -4.95 -12.37 10.08
CA LEU A 127 -5.32 -13.77 10.26
C LEU A 127 -4.77 -14.64 9.12
N ARG A 128 -4.89 -14.18 7.88
CA ARG A 128 -4.34 -14.87 6.71
C ARG A 128 -2.80 -15.01 6.80
N ARG A 129 -2.12 -14.02 7.34
CA ARG A 129 -0.67 -14.08 7.58
C ARG A 129 -0.29 -15.18 8.58
N ILE A 130 -1.09 -15.35 9.65
CA ILE A 130 -0.83 -16.34 10.71
C ILE A 130 -1.20 -17.76 10.28
N PHE A 131 -2.40 -17.93 9.70
CA PHE A 131 -2.97 -19.25 9.42
C PHE A 131 -2.64 -19.81 8.05
N ARG A 132 -2.34 -18.99 7.06
CA ARG A 132 -1.91 -19.40 5.73
C ARG A 132 -0.44 -19.04 5.50
N ARG A 133 0.43 -19.99 5.74
CA ARG A 133 1.77 -20.03 5.13
C ARG A 133 1.59 -20.45 3.68
N GLU A 134 1.07 -19.57 2.83
CA GLU A 134 1.17 -19.82 1.40
C GLU A 134 2.66 -19.80 1.01
N PRO A 135 3.14 -20.82 0.30
CA PRO A 135 4.51 -20.82 -0.17
C PRO A 135 4.72 -19.58 -1.03
N VAL A 136 5.84 -18.90 -0.83
CA VAL A 136 6.34 -17.87 -1.73
C VAL A 136 6.46 -18.55 -3.10
N ARG A 137 5.50 -18.27 -3.99
CA ARG A 137 5.58 -18.79 -5.36
C ARG A 137 6.80 -18.12 -5.97
N ALA A 138 7.80 -18.95 -6.31
CA ALA A 138 9.02 -18.49 -6.96
C ALA A 138 8.65 -17.60 -8.15
N ILE A 139 9.28 -16.45 -8.23
CA ILE A 139 9.22 -15.56 -9.38
C ILE A 139 9.63 -16.38 -10.59
N PRO A 140 8.83 -16.48 -11.66
CA PRO A 140 9.31 -17.08 -12.89
C PRO A 140 10.57 -16.33 -13.32
N SER A 141 11.66 -17.04 -13.41
CA SER A 141 12.92 -16.51 -13.94
C SER A 141 12.80 -16.47 -15.46
N ASP A 142 11.99 -15.57 -15.98
CA ASP A 142 12.04 -15.24 -17.39
C ASP A 142 13.07 -14.13 -17.57
N SER A 143 14.29 -14.57 -17.73
CA SER A 143 15.30 -13.78 -18.43
C SER A 143 15.06 -13.95 -19.93
N PRO A 144 15.01 -12.87 -20.72
CA PRO A 144 15.12 -12.93 -22.15
C PRO A 144 16.54 -13.28 -22.55
#